data_9c4b6a168eee1141225cd18d65c53738
#
_entry.id   9c4b6a168eee1141225cd18d65c53738
#
_cell.length_a   1.000
_cell.length_b   1.000
_cell.length_c   1.000
_cell.angle_alpha   90.00
_cell.angle_beta   90.00
_cell.angle_gamma   90.00
#
_symmetry.space_group_name_H-M   'P 1'
#
loop_
_entity.id
_entity.type
_entity.pdbx_description
1 polymer ?
#
loop_
_entity_poly.entity_id
_entity_poly.type
_entity_poly.pdbx_seq_one_letter_code
_entity_poly.pdbx_strand_id
1 'polypeptide(L)'
;MSLINSSTKWVLFLATHESMPETRHIHDLAFGVMCLEKAGIKPDDILIYIDGVNKPSISSNLKMGTTHCYPIKDTNDFFQDLKTYSHDNLVMFVSGHGSLDGIAASPNISPHKLTDALKRSPDLKHSIVYLGQCYAGTFNYMNVAPSEESPNSVIFIGATGLHESLSIPTKEVFLGSTDGFPWLANVFLLHIFKWISAPKDVDSDGKLTIIDSYKYAGVHSNMSRKDSKLSSFHHLSRSSVALAEAIKELESAQKAHEKSLGRVQAAPTGRDVLTHLTVAKGTSQVLMMAQLKYKGCEQQYIQQSSTYNVHQECWILNSIPAQSLEL
;
A
#
# COMPACT_ATOMS: atom_id res chain seq x y z
N MET A 1 -5.43 -24.12 -14.80
CA MET A 1 -6.83 -24.24 -14.28
C MET A 1 -7.48 -22.87 -14.40
N SER A 2 -8.65 -22.79 -15.09
CA SER A 2 -9.34 -21.51 -15.28
C SER A 2 -10.19 -21.15 -14.04
N LEU A 3 -9.95 -19.99 -13.47
CA LEU A 3 -10.68 -19.48 -12.30
C LEU A 3 -12.11 -19.07 -12.64
N ILE A 4 -12.36 -18.54 -13.85
CA ILE A 4 -13.70 -18.17 -14.31
C ILE A 4 -14.59 -19.41 -14.50
N ASN A 5 -14.01 -20.51 -14.98
CA ASN A 5 -14.74 -21.74 -15.31
C ASN A 5 -14.76 -22.76 -14.16
N SER A 6 -14.19 -22.43 -13.01
CA SER A 6 -14.16 -23.28 -11.82
C SER A 6 -15.06 -22.75 -10.70
N SER A 7 -15.20 -23.51 -9.62
CA SER A 7 -15.93 -23.08 -8.42
C SER A 7 -15.15 -21.98 -7.68
N THR A 8 -15.28 -20.74 -8.13
CA THR A 8 -14.54 -19.56 -7.63
C THR A 8 -15.49 -18.49 -7.15
N LYS A 9 -15.25 -17.91 -5.98
CA LYS A 9 -15.88 -16.66 -5.53
C LYS A 9 -14.91 -15.49 -5.62
N TRP A 10 -15.46 -14.36 -6.05
CA TRP A 10 -14.75 -13.09 -6.28
C TRP A 10 -15.20 -12.09 -5.22
N VAL A 11 -14.33 -11.76 -4.31
CA VAL A 11 -14.64 -10.95 -3.13
C VAL A 11 -14.11 -9.54 -3.29
N LEU A 12 -15.00 -8.56 -3.21
CA LEU A 12 -14.69 -7.15 -3.07
C LEU A 12 -14.77 -6.78 -1.58
N PHE A 13 -13.64 -6.33 -1.02
CA PHE A 13 -13.49 -6.17 0.43
C PHE A 13 -12.99 -4.76 0.78
N LEU A 14 -13.73 -4.07 1.64
CA LEU A 14 -13.40 -2.73 2.12
C LEU A 14 -13.74 -2.60 3.60
N ALA A 15 -12.73 -2.74 4.43
CA ALA A 15 -12.84 -2.50 5.87
C ALA A 15 -12.59 -1.03 6.21
N THR A 16 -13.18 -0.57 7.30
CA THR A 16 -12.89 0.76 7.86
C THR A 16 -13.05 0.76 9.38
N HIS A 17 -12.30 1.59 10.07
CA HIS A 17 -12.50 1.90 11.50
C HIS A 17 -13.42 3.13 11.68
N GLU A 18 -13.73 3.83 10.59
CA GLU A 18 -14.65 4.95 10.58
C GLU A 18 -16.11 4.49 10.40
N SER A 19 -17.06 5.38 10.69
CA SER A 19 -18.48 5.09 10.48
C SER A 19 -18.84 4.86 9.01
N MET A 20 -18.04 5.43 8.09
CA MET A 20 -18.16 5.25 6.63
C MET A 20 -16.77 5.19 6.00
N PRO A 21 -16.56 4.33 5.00
CA PRO A 21 -15.34 4.34 4.22
C PRO A 21 -15.28 5.59 3.33
N GLU A 22 -14.07 6.01 2.98
CA GLU A 22 -13.89 7.07 1.99
C GLU A 22 -14.50 6.66 0.63
N THR A 23 -15.23 7.58 0.03
CA THR A 23 -15.97 7.33 -1.23
C THR A 23 -15.06 6.86 -2.38
N ARG A 24 -13.80 7.32 -2.43
CA ARG A 24 -12.83 6.89 -3.44
C ARG A 24 -12.58 5.38 -3.41
N HIS A 25 -12.55 4.76 -2.23
CA HIS A 25 -12.38 3.32 -2.10
C HIS A 25 -13.63 2.53 -2.55
N ILE A 26 -14.82 3.12 -2.35
CA ILE A 26 -16.05 2.54 -2.91
C ILE A 26 -16.03 2.62 -4.44
N HIS A 27 -15.52 3.71 -5.01
CA HIS A 27 -15.35 3.84 -6.47
C HIS A 27 -14.33 2.85 -7.04
N ASP A 28 -13.25 2.55 -6.31
CA ASP A 28 -12.31 1.47 -6.70
C ASP A 28 -13.06 0.14 -6.85
N LEU A 29 -13.92 -0.20 -5.89
CA LEU A 29 -14.71 -1.43 -5.93
C LEU A 29 -15.85 -1.38 -6.94
N ALA A 30 -16.46 -0.22 -7.19
CA ALA A 30 -17.44 -0.04 -8.26
C ALA A 30 -16.82 -0.30 -9.64
N PHE A 31 -15.61 0.22 -9.87
CA PHE A 31 -14.83 -0.10 -11.06
C PHE A 31 -14.46 -1.59 -11.12
N GLY A 32 -14.13 -2.18 -9.97
CA GLY A 32 -13.85 -3.59 -9.83
C GLY A 32 -15.03 -4.47 -10.25
N VAL A 33 -16.23 -4.22 -9.72
CA VAL A 33 -17.45 -4.94 -10.13
C VAL A 33 -17.66 -4.90 -11.63
N MET A 34 -17.57 -3.70 -12.23
CA MET A 34 -17.73 -3.53 -13.67
C MET A 34 -16.71 -4.38 -14.47
N CYS A 35 -15.47 -4.41 -14.02
CA CYS A 35 -14.42 -5.19 -14.68
C CYS A 35 -14.64 -6.70 -14.53
N LEU A 36 -15.10 -7.17 -13.36
CA LEU A 36 -15.42 -8.57 -13.12
C LEU A 36 -16.60 -9.03 -13.99
N GLU A 37 -17.69 -8.26 -14.05
CA GLU A 37 -18.84 -8.55 -14.91
C GLU A 37 -18.44 -8.55 -16.40
N LYS A 38 -17.60 -7.59 -16.82
CA LYS A 38 -17.08 -7.52 -18.19
C LYS A 38 -16.21 -8.73 -18.55
N ALA A 39 -15.50 -9.31 -17.60
CA ALA A 39 -14.74 -10.54 -17.76
C ALA A 39 -15.63 -11.79 -17.85
N GLY A 40 -16.95 -11.66 -17.69
CA GLY A 40 -17.90 -12.77 -17.76
C GLY A 40 -18.10 -13.50 -16.42
N ILE A 41 -17.63 -12.95 -15.31
CA ILE A 41 -17.87 -13.49 -13.97
C ILE A 41 -19.35 -13.26 -13.63
N LYS A 42 -20.02 -14.34 -13.19
CA LYS A 42 -21.45 -14.29 -12.87
C LYS A 42 -21.69 -13.46 -11.60
N PRO A 43 -22.77 -12.67 -11.55
CA PRO A 43 -23.12 -11.90 -10.34
C PRO A 43 -23.20 -12.73 -9.07
N ASP A 44 -23.72 -13.96 -9.15
CA ASP A 44 -23.83 -14.87 -8.00
C ASP A 44 -22.46 -15.32 -7.45
N ASP A 45 -21.39 -15.15 -8.22
CA ASP A 45 -20.03 -15.48 -7.83
C ASP A 45 -19.26 -14.25 -7.30
N ILE A 46 -19.87 -13.06 -7.32
CA ILE A 46 -19.30 -11.82 -6.79
C ILE A 46 -19.90 -11.53 -5.42
N LEU A 47 -19.05 -11.46 -4.40
CA LEU A 47 -19.42 -11.18 -3.02
C LEU A 47 -18.87 -9.83 -2.58
N ILE A 48 -19.67 -9.01 -1.91
CA ILE A 48 -19.29 -7.65 -1.52
C ILE A 48 -19.36 -7.50 0.00
N TYR A 49 -18.19 -7.23 0.61
CA TYR A 49 -18.05 -6.96 2.03
C TYR A 49 -17.48 -5.55 2.20
N ILE A 50 -18.32 -4.62 2.62
CA ILE A 50 -17.95 -3.21 2.83
C ILE A 50 -18.53 -2.76 4.16
N ASP A 51 -17.65 -2.34 5.09
CA ASP A 51 -18.07 -1.73 6.35
C ASP A 51 -18.71 -0.36 6.10
N GLY A 52 -19.56 0.06 7.03
CA GLY A 52 -20.19 1.37 7.01
C GLY A 52 -21.65 1.33 7.41
N VAL A 53 -22.08 2.34 8.16
CA VAL A 53 -23.44 2.42 8.73
C VAL A 53 -24.51 2.77 7.68
N ASN A 54 -24.12 3.40 6.55
CA ASN A 54 -25.06 3.80 5.50
C ASN A 54 -24.94 2.91 4.25
N LYS A 55 -25.42 1.67 4.35
CA LYS A 55 -25.44 0.71 3.22
C LYS A 55 -26.15 1.23 1.97
N PRO A 56 -27.27 1.99 2.06
CA PRO A 56 -27.88 2.61 0.87
C PRO A 56 -26.95 3.55 0.11
N SER A 57 -26.16 4.38 0.80
CA SER A 57 -25.17 5.26 0.17
C SER A 57 -24.06 4.46 -0.52
N ILE A 58 -23.55 3.40 0.13
CA ILE A 58 -22.55 2.50 -0.46
C ILE A 58 -23.11 1.84 -1.72
N SER A 59 -24.34 1.29 -1.65
CA SER A 59 -25.03 0.68 -2.80
C SER A 59 -25.20 1.66 -3.96
N SER A 60 -25.58 2.91 -3.66
CA SER A 60 -25.71 3.96 -4.70
C SER A 60 -24.40 4.23 -5.43
N ASN A 61 -23.28 4.27 -4.73
CA ASN A 61 -21.95 4.45 -5.36
C ASN A 61 -21.55 3.20 -6.18
N LEU A 62 -21.85 1.99 -5.70
CA LEU A 62 -21.55 0.76 -6.44
C LEU A 62 -22.33 0.63 -7.75
N LYS A 63 -23.54 1.17 -7.82
CA LYS A 63 -24.39 1.20 -9.04
C LYS A 63 -23.75 1.95 -10.22
N MET A 64 -22.71 2.69 -10.01
CA MET A 64 -21.92 3.27 -11.12
C MET A 64 -21.26 2.17 -11.96
N GLY A 65 -20.87 1.07 -11.35
CA GLY A 65 -20.18 -0.05 -12.00
C GLY A 65 -21.06 -1.23 -12.38
N THR A 66 -22.34 -1.27 -11.96
CA THR A 66 -23.20 -2.44 -12.18
C THR A 66 -24.68 -2.08 -12.22
N THR A 67 -25.47 -2.88 -12.96
CA THR A 67 -26.95 -2.86 -12.91
C THR A 67 -27.50 -3.88 -11.90
N HIS A 68 -26.68 -4.80 -11.39
CA HIS A 68 -27.10 -5.80 -10.43
C HIS A 68 -27.22 -5.22 -9.02
N CYS A 69 -28.10 -5.80 -8.22
CA CYS A 69 -28.26 -5.46 -6.82
C CYS A 69 -27.50 -6.47 -5.96
N TYR A 70 -26.29 -6.13 -5.56
CA TYR A 70 -25.49 -6.98 -4.67
C TYR A 70 -25.86 -6.77 -3.20
N PRO A 71 -26.01 -7.83 -2.41
CA PRO A 71 -26.02 -7.74 -0.95
C PRO A 71 -24.68 -7.21 -0.46
N ILE A 72 -24.70 -6.17 0.37
CA ILE A 72 -23.50 -5.59 0.98
C ILE A 72 -23.44 -6.03 2.44
N LYS A 73 -22.53 -6.95 2.75
CA LYS A 73 -22.28 -7.45 4.10
C LYS A 73 -21.19 -6.63 4.80
N ASP A 74 -21.09 -6.75 6.11
CA ASP A 74 -19.94 -6.22 6.85
C ASP A 74 -18.72 -7.13 6.71
N THR A 75 -17.53 -6.57 6.86
CA THR A 75 -16.28 -7.35 6.68
C THR A 75 -16.11 -8.45 7.73
N ASN A 76 -16.75 -8.33 8.90
CA ASN A 76 -16.78 -9.41 9.88
C ASN A 76 -17.61 -10.61 9.42
N ASP A 77 -18.63 -10.42 8.60
CA ASP A 77 -19.43 -11.52 8.04
C ASP A 77 -18.58 -12.40 7.11
N PHE A 78 -17.61 -11.83 6.41
CA PHE A 78 -16.64 -12.60 5.60
C PHE A 78 -15.98 -13.73 6.39
N PHE A 79 -15.54 -13.47 7.62
CA PHE A 79 -14.89 -14.47 8.46
C PHE A 79 -15.86 -15.55 8.98
N GLN A 80 -17.14 -15.26 9.05
CA GLN A 80 -18.16 -16.27 9.36
C GLN A 80 -18.50 -17.09 8.12
N ASP A 81 -18.70 -16.44 6.99
CA ASP A 81 -19.01 -17.09 5.72
C ASP A 81 -17.90 -18.06 5.30
N LEU A 82 -16.60 -17.72 5.55
CA LEU A 82 -15.48 -18.61 5.27
C LEU A 82 -15.54 -19.96 5.99
N LYS A 83 -16.20 -20.05 7.14
CA LYS A 83 -16.32 -21.32 7.90
C LYS A 83 -17.23 -22.34 7.23
N THR A 84 -18.12 -21.88 6.37
CA THR A 84 -19.11 -22.71 5.66
C THR A 84 -18.94 -22.60 4.14
N TYR A 85 -17.78 -22.11 3.71
CA TYR A 85 -17.47 -21.90 2.29
C TYR A 85 -17.34 -23.24 1.57
N SER A 86 -18.04 -23.41 0.46
CA SER A 86 -18.10 -24.65 -0.32
C SER A 86 -17.56 -24.48 -1.75
N HIS A 87 -16.54 -23.66 -1.93
CA HIS A 87 -15.93 -23.35 -3.23
C HIS A 87 -14.44 -23.68 -3.23
N ASP A 88 -13.96 -24.10 -4.40
CA ASP A 88 -12.55 -24.48 -4.58
C ASP A 88 -11.59 -23.29 -4.49
N ASN A 89 -12.02 -22.13 -4.97
CA ASN A 89 -11.14 -20.96 -5.09
C ASN A 89 -11.81 -19.69 -4.59
N LEU A 90 -10.97 -18.78 -4.10
CA LEU A 90 -11.35 -17.44 -3.69
C LEU A 90 -10.37 -16.43 -4.31
N VAL A 91 -10.90 -15.40 -4.97
CA VAL A 91 -10.13 -14.23 -5.43
C VAL A 91 -10.65 -13.00 -4.71
N MET A 92 -9.80 -12.36 -3.92
CA MET A 92 -10.18 -11.25 -3.04
C MET A 92 -9.42 -9.98 -3.39
N PHE A 93 -10.14 -8.86 -3.46
CA PHE A 93 -9.59 -7.52 -3.71
C PHE A 93 -9.84 -6.65 -2.51
N VAL A 94 -8.78 -6.24 -1.84
CA VAL A 94 -8.82 -5.43 -0.63
C VAL A 94 -8.51 -3.98 -0.97
N SER A 95 -9.52 -3.09 -0.83
CA SER A 95 -9.36 -1.64 -0.86
C SER A 95 -9.46 -1.06 0.55
N GLY A 96 -9.10 0.21 0.73
CA GLY A 96 -9.17 0.91 2.00
C GLY A 96 -7.81 1.27 2.58
N HIS A 97 -7.82 1.57 3.87
CA HIS A 97 -6.62 1.93 4.62
C HIS A 97 -5.91 0.71 5.20
N GLY A 98 -4.62 0.86 5.47
CA GLY A 98 -3.80 -0.12 6.15
C GLY A 98 -2.73 0.53 7.01
N SER A 99 -2.21 -0.25 7.96
CA SER A 99 -1.15 0.13 8.88
C SER A 99 -0.17 -1.04 9.05
N LEU A 100 0.83 -0.88 9.91
CA LEU A 100 1.72 -1.98 10.30
C LEU A 100 0.98 -3.13 11.00
N ASP A 101 -0.21 -2.87 11.55
CA ASP A 101 -1.06 -3.89 12.18
C ASP A 101 -1.94 -4.66 11.17
N GLY A 102 -1.91 -4.27 9.89
CA GLY A 102 -2.67 -4.90 8.81
C GLY A 102 -3.73 -3.99 8.18
N ILE A 103 -4.88 -4.56 7.81
CA ILE A 103 -5.99 -3.83 7.20
C ILE A 103 -6.72 -3.02 8.28
N ALA A 104 -6.92 -1.72 8.03
CA ALA A 104 -7.60 -0.84 8.97
C ALA A 104 -9.09 -1.20 9.09
N ALA A 105 -9.48 -1.68 10.26
CA ALA A 105 -10.83 -2.08 10.63
C ALA A 105 -11.03 -1.86 12.14
N SER A 106 -12.20 -2.16 12.68
CA SER A 106 -12.46 -2.10 14.12
C SER A 106 -12.92 -3.47 14.66
N PRO A 107 -11.99 -4.26 15.25
CA PRO A 107 -10.52 -4.10 15.36
C PRO A 107 -9.79 -4.38 14.05
N ASN A 108 -8.52 -3.92 13.91
CA ASN A 108 -7.69 -4.18 12.75
C ASN A 108 -7.63 -5.66 12.37
N ILE A 109 -7.63 -5.92 11.06
CA ILE A 109 -7.49 -7.28 10.52
C ILE A 109 -6.01 -7.55 10.29
N SER A 110 -5.39 -8.23 11.25
CA SER A 110 -3.96 -8.57 11.17
C SER A 110 -3.68 -9.57 10.03
N PRO A 111 -2.42 -9.59 9.52
CA PRO A 111 -1.98 -10.59 8.55
C PRO A 111 -2.25 -12.03 9.01
N HIS A 112 -2.00 -12.34 10.28
CA HIS A 112 -2.29 -13.65 10.85
C HIS A 112 -3.79 -13.99 10.83
N LYS A 113 -4.66 -13.05 11.25
CA LYS A 113 -6.11 -13.29 11.26
C LYS A 113 -6.64 -13.64 9.88
N LEU A 114 -6.23 -12.92 8.85
CA LEU A 114 -6.67 -13.19 7.47
C LEU A 114 -6.08 -14.50 6.95
N THR A 115 -4.77 -14.70 7.11
CA THR A 115 -4.09 -15.93 6.65
C THR A 115 -4.70 -17.17 7.29
N ASP A 116 -4.89 -17.17 8.62
CA ASP A 116 -5.47 -18.30 9.35
C ASP A 116 -6.92 -18.59 8.92
N ALA A 117 -7.73 -17.54 8.71
CA ALA A 117 -9.10 -17.70 8.24
C ALA A 117 -9.15 -18.36 6.86
N LEU A 118 -8.32 -17.92 5.92
CA LEU A 118 -8.22 -18.51 4.58
C LEU A 118 -7.71 -19.95 4.63
N LYS A 119 -6.66 -20.22 5.41
CA LYS A 119 -6.07 -21.57 5.53
C LYS A 119 -7.00 -22.58 6.19
N ARG A 120 -7.89 -22.15 7.09
CA ARG A 120 -8.85 -23.01 7.79
C ARG A 120 -10.19 -23.16 7.09
N SER A 121 -10.39 -22.50 5.95
CA SER A 121 -11.63 -22.69 5.17
C SER A 121 -11.65 -24.09 4.59
N PRO A 122 -12.72 -24.90 4.84
CA PRO A 122 -12.68 -26.35 4.65
C PRO A 122 -12.50 -26.79 3.20
N ASP A 123 -13.09 -26.08 2.24
CA ASP A 123 -13.14 -26.52 0.84
C ASP A 123 -12.23 -25.71 -0.09
N LEU A 124 -11.59 -24.65 0.41
CA LEU A 124 -10.68 -23.85 -0.40
C LEU A 124 -9.40 -24.60 -0.73
N LYS A 125 -9.07 -24.62 -2.01
CA LYS A 125 -7.78 -25.11 -2.55
C LYS A 125 -6.81 -23.96 -2.79
N HIS A 126 -7.34 -22.84 -3.31
CA HIS A 126 -6.55 -21.64 -3.61
C HIS A 126 -7.26 -20.37 -3.17
N SER A 127 -6.51 -19.49 -2.49
CA SER A 127 -6.94 -18.15 -2.14
C SER A 127 -5.98 -17.14 -2.71
N ILE A 128 -6.43 -16.29 -3.62
CA ILE A 128 -5.66 -15.21 -4.23
C ILE A 128 -6.15 -13.89 -3.64
N VAL A 129 -5.27 -13.15 -2.99
CA VAL A 129 -5.62 -11.89 -2.30
C VAL A 129 -4.79 -10.75 -2.84
N TYR A 130 -5.44 -9.79 -3.50
CA TYR A 130 -4.85 -8.55 -3.95
C TYR A 130 -5.01 -7.49 -2.86
N LEU A 131 -3.91 -7.04 -2.29
CA LEU A 131 -3.84 -6.12 -1.17
C LEU A 131 -3.51 -4.71 -1.68
N GLY A 132 -4.52 -3.85 -1.82
CA GLY A 132 -4.38 -2.48 -2.31
C GLY A 132 -4.03 -1.46 -1.23
N GLN A 133 -4.20 -1.77 0.05
CA GLN A 133 -4.02 -0.84 1.17
C GLN A 133 -2.55 -0.48 1.42
N CYS A 134 -2.33 0.59 2.18
CA CYS A 134 -1.03 0.95 2.72
C CYS A 134 -0.44 -0.19 3.56
N TYR A 135 0.88 -0.29 3.62
CA TYR A 135 1.62 -1.30 4.41
C TYR A 135 1.25 -2.75 4.08
N ALA A 136 0.77 -3.00 2.86
CA ALA A 136 0.43 -4.36 2.40
C ALA A 136 1.59 -5.36 2.61
N GLY A 137 2.83 -4.87 2.58
CA GLY A 137 4.03 -5.67 2.82
C GLY A 137 4.09 -6.40 4.17
N THR A 138 3.27 -6.02 5.15
CA THR A 138 3.15 -6.78 6.42
C THR A 138 2.67 -8.23 6.18
N PHE A 139 1.94 -8.47 5.10
CA PHE A 139 1.47 -9.80 4.69
C PHE A 139 2.57 -10.65 4.00
N ASN A 140 3.66 -10.03 3.54
CA ASN A 140 4.74 -10.74 2.87
C ASN A 140 5.59 -11.64 3.80
N TYR A 141 5.33 -11.58 5.10
CA TYR A 141 6.04 -12.37 6.12
C TYR A 141 5.22 -13.54 6.66
N MET A 142 4.07 -13.86 6.01
CA MET A 142 3.18 -14.93 6.47
C MET A 142 3.60 -16.28 5.91
N ASN A 143 3.41 -17.34 6.71
CA ASN A 143 3.53 -18.71 6.22
C ASN A 143 2.26 -19.11 5.44
N VAL A 144 2.33 -19.04 4.13
CA VAL A 144 1.23 -19.28 3.20
C VAL A 144 1.31 -20.63 2.48
N ALA A 145 2.41 -21.38 2.70
CA ALA A 145 2.58 -22.70 2.09
C ALA A 145 1.52 -23.68 2.60
N PRO A 146 1.03 -24.60 1.75
CA PRO A 146 0.20 -25.72 2.19
C PRO A 146 0.91 -26.57 3.24
N SER A 147 0.16 -27.15 4.16
CA SER A 147 0.63 -28.11 5.16
C SER A 147 -0.35 -29.28 5.27
N GLU A 148 0.02 -30.35 5.97
CA GLU A 148 -0.88 -31.49 6.20
C GLU A 148 -2.17 -31.07 6.92
N GLU A 149 -2.08 -30.10 7.85
CA GLU A 149 -3.23 -29.56 8.60
C GLU A 149 -4.05 -28.55 7.81
N SER A 150 -3.46 -27.96 6.77
CA SER A 150 -4.08 -26.92 5.94
C SER A 150 -3.58 -27.05 4.50
N PRO A 151 -4.28 -27.80 3.66
CA PRO A 151 -3.88 -28.04 2.26
C PRO A 151 -4.09 -26.80 1.38
N ASN A 152 -4.76 -25.76 1.87
CA ASN A 152 -5.06 -24.56 1.12
C ASN A 152 -3.79 -23.76 0.78
N SER A 153 -3.68 -23.37 -0.47
CA SER A 153 -2.62 -22.47 -0.96
C SER A 153 -3.12 -21.04 -0.92
N VAL A 154 -2.45 -20.19 -0.14
CA VAL A 154 -2.74 -18.74 -0.10
C VAL A 154 -1.68 -17.99 -0.89
N ILE A 155 -2.12 -17.13 -1.79
CA ILE A 155 -1.29 -16.25 -2.63
C ILE A 155 -1.63 -14.83 -2.26
N PHE A 156 -0.66 -14.08 -1.71
CA PHE A 156 -0.81 -12.64 -1.50
C PHE A 156 -0.09 -11.87 -2.59
N ILE A 157 -0.74 -10.84 -3.13
CA ILE A 157 -0.18 -9.91 -4.09
C ILE A 157 -0.43 -8.51 -3.55
N GLY A 158 0.64 -7.83 -3.16
CA GLY A 158 0.55 -6.54 -2.49
C GLY A 158 0.96 -5.38 -3.37
N ALA A 159 0.29 -4.25 -3.18
CA ALA A 159 0.54 -3.01 -3.87
C ALA A 159 1.89 -2.38 -3.50
N THR A 160 2.30 -2.50 -2.25
CA THR A 160 3.46 -1.81 -1.69
C THR A 160 4.10 -2.64 -0.58
N GLY A 161 5.36 -2.34 -0.26
CA GLY A 161 6.07 -2.89 0.88
C GLY A 161 5.57 -2.33 2.22
N LEU A 162 6.49 -2.01 3.13
CA LEU A 162 6.19 -1.39 4.44
C LEU A 162 6.07 0.14 4.32
N HIS A 163 5.27 0.61 3.36
CA HIS A 163 5.05 2.01 3.02
C HIS A 163 3.59 2.26 2.69
N GLU A 164 3.21 3.54 2.54
CA GLU A 164 1.91 3.92 2.03
C GLU A 164 1.76 3.48 0.57
N SER A 165 0.56 3.03 0.23
CA SER A 165 0.17 2.77 -1.14
C SER A 165 -0.26 4.06 -1.85
N LEU A 166 -0.31 4.01 -3.17
CA LEU A 166 -0.57 5.18 -3.98
C LEU A 166 -1.98 5.21 -4.52
N SER A 167 -2.57 6.39 -4.43
CA SER A 167 -3.74 6.78 -5.22
C SER A 167 -3.36 7.84 -6.25
N ILE A 168 -3.86 7.69 -7.47
CA ILE A 168 -3.65 8.63 -8.57
C ILE A 168 -4.98 9.19 -9.09
N PRO A 169 -5.03 10.46 -9.52
CA PRO A 169 -6.15 10.95 -10.28
C PRO A 169 -6.32 10.11 -11.54
N THR A 170 -7.50 9.55 -11.72
CA THR A 170 -7.86 8.77 -12.91
C THR A 170 -9.21 9.20 -13.43
N LYS A 171 -9.50 8.83 -14.69
CA LYS A 171 -10.78 9.08 -15.34
C LYS A 171 -11.13 7.86 -16.18
N GLU A 172 -12.13 7.10 -15.75
CA GLU A 172 -12.57 5.89 -16.42
C GLU A 172 -14.06 5.98 -16.76
N VAL A 173 -14.48 5.29 -17.80
CA VAL A 173 -15.88 5.24 -18.22
C VAL A 173 -16.59 4.16 -17.43
N PHE A 174 -17.56 4.56 -16.63
CA PHE A 174 -18.46 3.65 -15.93
C PHE A 174 -19.67 3.27 -16.76
N LEU A 175 -20.44 2.31 -16.29
CA LEU A 175 -21.61 1.77 -16.98
C LEU A 175 -22.63 2.88 -17.29
N GLY A 176 -23.13 2.91 -18.54
CA GLY A 176 -24.16 3.88 -18.97
C GLY A 176 -23.69 5.33 -19.13
N SER A 177 -22.39 5.60 -18.99
CA SER A 177 -21.79 6.92 -19.22
C SER A 177 -20.96 6.93 -20.51
N THR A 178 -20.97 8.04 -21.22
CA THR A 178 -20.03 8.33 -22.34
C THR A 178 -18.83 9.11 -21.85
N ASP A 179 -18.97 9.81 -20.73
CA ASP A 179 -17.92 10.63 -20.13
C ASP A 179 -17.23 9.88 -19.00
N GLY A 180 -15.91 9.96 -18.95
CA GLY A 180 -15.16 9.37 -17.87
C GLY A 180 -15.44 10.04 -16.53
N PHE A 181 -15.63 9.26 -15.49
CA PHE A 181 -15.78 9.73 -14.12
C PHE A 181 -14.41 9.86 -13.45
N PRO A 182 -14.10 11.02 -12.86
CA PRO A 182 -12.81 11.24 -12.19
C PRO A 182 -12.87 10.82 -10.73
N TRP A 183 -11.83 10.09 -10.24
CA TRP A 183 -11.60 9.86 -8.80
C TRP A 183 -10.12 9.63 -8.51
N LEU A 184 -9.76 9.56 -7.22
CA LEU A 184 -8.44 9.14 -6.76
C LEU A 184 -8.43 7.63 -6.62
N ALA A 185 -8.01 6.93 -7.67
CA ALA A 185 -7.98 5.47 -7.69
C ALA A 185 -6.74 4.90 -6.98
N ASN A 186 -6.92 3.79 -6.28
CA ASN A 186 -5.81 2.93 -5.92
C ASN A 186 -5.16 2.40 -7.20
N VAL A 187 -3.93 2.82 -7.49
CA VAL A 187 -3.29 2.55 -8.78
C VAL A 187 -3.06 1.06 -9.03
N PHE A 188 -2.78 0.31 -7.97
CA PHE A 188 -2.58 -1.14 -8.07
C PHE A 188 -3.88 -1.86 -8.43
N LEU A 189 -4.94 -1.66 -7.66
CA LEU A 189 -6.24 -2.29 -7.93
C LEU A 189 -6.82 -1.85 -9.28
N LEU A 190 -6.64 -0.59 -9.68
CA LEU A 190 -7.03 -0.09 -10.99
C LEU A 190 -6.44 -0.94 -12.11
N HIS A 191 -5.14 -1.25 -12.04
CA HIS A 191 -4.48 -2.04 -13.07
C HIS A 191 -4.78 -3.53 -12.96
N ILE A 192 -4.99 -4.08 -11.77
CA ILE A 192 -5.49 -5.46 -11.59
C ILE A 192 -6.86 -5.61 -12.25
N PHE A 193 -7.81 -4.72 -11.97
CA PHE A 193 -9.15 -4.76 -12.57
C PHE A 193 -9.12 -4.56 -14.10
N LYS A 194 -8.27 -3.65 -14.60
CA LYS A 194 -8.05 -3.48 -16.04
C LYS A 194 -7.54 -4.76 -16.71
N TRP A 195 -6.59 -5.44 -16.06
CA TRP A 195 -6.09 -6.71 -16.57
C TRP A 195 -7.18 -7.78 -16.58
N ILE A 196 -7.97 -7.91 -15.52
CA ILE A 196 -9.08 -8.88 -15.46
C ILE A 196 -10.10 -8.63 -16.58
N SER A 197 -10.46 -7.37 -16.85
CA SER A 197 -11.44 -7.04 -17.88
C SER A 197 -10.94 -7.19 -19.32
N ALA A 198 -9.62 -7.20 -19.53
CA ALA A 198 -8.96 -7.38 -20.80
C ALA A 198 -7.56 -7.98 -20.57
N PRO A 199 -7.50 -9.28 -20.27
CA PRO A 199 -6.27 -9.94 -19.85
C PRO A 199 -5.24 -9.96 -20.99
N LYS A 200 -3.96 -9.89 -20.59
CA LYS A 200 -2.81 -9.93 -21.50
C LYS A 200 -1.78 -10.91 -20.95
N ASP A 201 -1.24 -11.70 -21.83
CA ASP A 201 -0.05 -12.50 -21.59
C ASP A 201 1.17 -11.57 -21.56
N VAL A 202 1.70 -11.33 -20.38
CA VAL A 202 2.78 -10.34 -20.16
C VAL A 202 4.17 -10.98 -20.34
N ASP A 203 4.27 -12.29 -20.09
CA ASP A 203 5.55 -13.01 -20.22
C ASP A 203 5.68 -13.87 -21.47
N SER A 204 4.64 -13.88 -22.33
CA SER A 204 4.61 -14.56 -23.62
C SER A 204 4.74 -16.09 -23.51
N ASP A 205 4.18 -16.67 -22.44
CA ASP A 205 4.15 -18.13 -22.25
C ASP A 205 2.90 -18.80 -22.88
N GLY A 206 2.00 -18.01 -23.45
CA GLY A 206 0.78 -18.47 -24.11
C GLY A 206 -0.39 -18.69 -23.15
N LYS A 207 -0.29 -18.28 -21.88
CA LYS A 207 -1.32 -18.40 -20.86
C LYS A 207 -1.68 -17.03 -20.27
N LEU A 208 -2.81 -16.96 -19.64
CA LEU A 208 -3.32 -15.75 -18.95
C LEU A 208 -3.45 -16.08 -17.46
N THR A 209 -2.36 -15.98 -16.73
CA THR A 209 -2.24 -16.46 -15.35
C THR A 209 -2.29 -15.32 -14.32
N ILE A 210 -2.43 -15.68 -13.05
CA ILE A 210 -2.33 -14.72 -11.94
C ILE A 210 -0.98 -14.00 -11.92
N ILE A 211 0.11 -14.65 -12.41
CA ILE A 211 1.42 -13.98 -12.57
C ILE A 211 1.34 -12.84 -13.57
N ASP A 212 0.58 -12.98 -14.66
CA ASP A 212 0.41 -11.88 -15.63
C ASP A 212 -0.31 -10.69 -15.02
N SER A 213 -1.32 -10.92 -14.19
CA SER A 213 -2.01 -9.84 -13.47
C SER A 213 -1.04 -9.05 -12.58
N TYR A 214 -0.17 -9.76 -11.86
CA TYR A 214 0.87 -9.17 -11.02
C TYR A 214 1.88 -8.35 -11.84
N LYS A 215 2.42 -8.93 -12.93
CA LYS A 215 3.38 -8.25 -13.81
C LYS A 215 2.75 -7.03 -14.47
N TYR A 216 1.52 -7.17 -14.98
CA TYR A 216 0.78 -6.07 -15.61
C TYR A 216 0.57 -4.91 -14.62
N ALA A 217 0.06 -5.20 -13.43
CA ALA A 217 -0.17 -4.17 -12.42
C ALA A 217 1.14 -3.50 -11.99
N GLY A 218 2.22 -4.26 -11.82
CA GLY A 218 3.54 -3.73 -11.48
C GLY A 218 4.08 -2.77 -12.53
N VAL A 219 4.09 -3.18 -13.80
CA VAL A 219 4.58 -2.35 -14.91
C VAL A 219 3.75 -1.07 -15.04
N HIS A 220 2.41 -1.18 -15.10
CA HIS A 220 1.55 -0.04 -15.33
C HIS A 220 1.48 0.93 -14.15
N SER A 221 1.56 0.43 -12.92
CA SER A 221 1.67 1.28 -11.73
C SER A 221 2.95 2.08 -11.73
N ASN A 222 4.08 1.45 -12.07
CA ASN A 222 5.38 2.12 -12.17
C ASN A 222 5.39 3.15 -13.31
N MET A 223 4.85 2.83 -14.47
CA MET A 223 4.74 3.77 -15.61
C MET A 223 3.89 5.00 -15.25
N SER A 224 2.79 4.81 -14.55
CA SER A 224 1.89 5.91 -14.13
C SER A 224 2.57 6.91 -13.19
N ARG A 225 3.71 6.56 -12.59
CA ARG A 225 4.43 7.38 -11.61
C ARG A 225 5.87 7.70 -11.94
N LYS A 226 6.37 7.24 -13.05
CA LYS A 226 7.79 7.37 -13.40
C LYS A 226 8.35 8.76 -13.10
N ASP A 227 7.71 9.81 -13.61
CA ASP A 227 8.23 11.17 -13.48
C ASP A 227 8.22 11.68 -12.04
N SER A 228 7.14 11.41 -11.30
CA SER A 228 7.05 11.75 -9.88
C SER A 228 8.11 11.00 -9.05
N LYS A 229 8.35 9.72 -9.37
CA LYS A 229 9.34 8.91 -8.67
C LYS A 229 10.76 9.40 -8.93
N LEU A 230 11.09 9.70 -10.18
CA LEU A 230 12.40 10.25 -10.55
C LEU A 230 12.64 11.62 -9.89
N SER A 231 11.63 12.50 -9.91
CA SER A 231 11.71 13.80 -9.25
C SER A 231 11.93 13.66 -7.74
N SER A 232 11.13 12.81 -7.07
CA SER A 232 11.27 12.59 -5.62
C SER A 232 12.63 11.96 -5.26
N PHE A 233 13.17 11.07 -6.09
CA PHE A 233 14.53 10.54 -5.93
C PHE A 233 15.60 11.64 -5.96
N HIS A 234 15.51 12.55 -6.94
CA HIS A 234 16.45 13.67 -7.04
C HIS A 234 16.38 14.59 -5.82
N HIS A 235 15.15 14.88 -5.33
CA HIS A 235 14.99 15.69 -4.12
C HIS A 235 15.54 14.99 -2.87
N LEU A 236 15.27 13.69 -2.71
CA LEU A 236 15.82 12.88 -1.61
C LEU A 236 17.35 12.86 -1.65
N SER A 237 17.95 12.62 -2.82
CA SER A 237 19.39 12.58 -3.00
C SER A 237 20.04 13.92 -2.59
N ARG A 238 19.48 15.06 -3.03
CA ARG A 238 19.97 16.39 -2.66
C ARG A 238 19.84 16.65 -1.15
N SER A 239 18.70 16.30 -0.56
CA SER A 239 18.49 16.50 0.89
C SER A 239 19.41 15.60 1.73
N SER A 240 19.75 14.40 1.26
CA SER A 240 20.72 13.50 1.90
C SER A 240 22.11 14.10 1.91
N VAL A 241 22.56 14.68 0.79
CA VAL A 241 23.87 15.36 0.71
C VAL A 241 23.89 16.58 1.63
N ALA A 242 22.84 17.42 1.59
CA ALA A 242 22.76 18.60 2.45
C ALA A 242 22.78 18.24 3.95
N LEU A 243 22.09 17.16 4.34
CA LEU A 243 22.10 16.65 5.71
C LEU A 243 23.52 16.18 6.13
N ALA A 244 24.21 15.42 5.26
CA ALA A 244 25.56 14.95 5.52
C ALA A 244 26.57 16.11 5.69
N GLU A 245 26.43 17.18 4.91
CA GLU A 245 27.23 18.40 5.06
C GLU A 245 26.91 19.12 6.38
N ALA A 246 25.62 19.26 6.72
CA ALA A 246 25.21 19.91 7.96
C ALA A 246 25.68 19.14 9.21
N ILE A 247 25.74 17.82 9.17
CA ILE A 247 26.32 16.97 10.23
C ILE A 247 27.80 17.31 10.43
N LYS A 248 28.60 17.35 9.34
CA LYS A 248 30.04 17.68 9.41
C LYS A 248 30.27 19.08 9.95
N GLU A 249 29.46 20.07 9.53
CA GLU A 249 29.54 21.43 10.04
C GLU A 249 29.24 21.50 11.54
N LEU A 250 28.21 20.77 11.98
CA LEU A 250 27.82 20.70 13.39
C LEU A 250 28.91 20.08 14.23
N GLU A 251 29.47 18.95 13.82
CA GLU A 251 30.60 18.30 14.51
C GLU A 251 31.82 19.22 14.63
N SER A 252 32.14 19.95 13.54
CA SER A 252 33.23 20.91 13.52
C SER A 252 32.99 22.09 14.49
N ALA A 253 31.77 22.63 14.49
CA ALA A 253 31.37 23.70 15.40
C ALA A 253 31.40 23.28 16.86
N GLN A 254 30.94 22.05 17.15
CA GLN A 254 30.99 21.46 18.50
C GLN A 254 32.44 21.36 19.01
N LYS A 255 33.32 20.75 18.21
CA LYS A 255 34.76 20.63 18.57
C LYS A 255 35.42 21.99 18.79
N ALA A 256 35.11 22.98 17.93
CA ALA A 256 35.62 24.34 18.08
C ALA A 256 35.12 25.02 19.36
N HIS A 257 33.87 24.85 19.70
CA HIS A 257 33.29 25.41 20.90
C HIS A 257 33.86 24.76 22.17
N GLU A 258 33.93 23.43 22.23
CA GLU A 258 34.55 22.69 23.34
C GLU A 258 36.00 23.13 23.57
N LYS A 259 36.79 23.23 22.49
CA LYS A 259 38.15 23.73 22.55
C LYS A 259 38.24 25.16 23.10
N SER A 260 37.30 26.03 22.72
CA SER A 260 37.24 27.40 23.22
C SER A 260 36.90 27.49 24.72
N LEU A 261 35.99 26.64 25.19
CA LEU A 261 35.64 26.52 26.61
C LEU A 261 36.82 26.00 27.43
N GLY A 262 37.55 24.99 26.95
CA GLY A 262 38.78 24.50 27.61
C GLY A 262 39.84 25.58 27.77
N ARG A 263 39.97 26.50 26.81
CA ARG A 263 40.90 27.65 26.91
C ARG A 263 40.45 28.65 27.99
N VAL A 264 39.13 28.88 28.11
CA VAL A 264 38.59 29.75 29.19
C VAL A 264 38.93 29.16 30.56
N GLN A 265 38.74 27.85 30.73
CA GLN A 265 39.04 27.16 32.00
C GLN A 265 40.52 27.15 32.35
N ALA A 266 41.41 27.12 31.36
CA ALA A 266 42.86 27.09 31.56
C ALA A 266 43.51 28.47 31.64
N ALA A 267 42.75 29.57 31.49
CA ALA A 267 43.29 30.93 31.41
C ALA A 267 43.86 31.41 32.77
N PRO A 268 45.13 31.88 32.85
CA PRO A 268 45.80 32.21 34.12
C PRO A 268 45.45 33.58 34.69
N THR A 269 44.98 34.54 33.89
CA THR A 269 44.67 35.91 34.31
C THR A 269 43.28 36.38 33.89
N GLY A 270 42.74 37.39 34.62
CA GLY A 270 41.41 37.93 34.29
C GLY A 270 41.30 38.53 32.89
N ARG A 271 42.39 39.08 32.35
CA ARG A 271 42.46 39.61 30.97
C ARG A 271 42.43 38.50 29.94
N ASP A 272 43.14 37.40 30.17
CA ASP A 272 43.13 36.22 29.30
C ASP A 272 41.78 35.54 29.32
N VAL A 273 41.14 35.44 30.49
CA VAL A 273 39.77 34.94 30.64
C VAL A 273 38.79 35.75 29.78
N LEU A 274 38.80 37.08 29.80
CA LEU A 274 37.94 37.92 28.98
C LEU A 274 38.13 37.70 27.47
N THR A 275 39.38 37.56 27.04
CA THR A 275 39.73 37.29 25.64
C THR A 275 39.17 35.93 25.19
N HIS A 276 39.37 34.89 26.00
CA HIS A 276 38.86 33.55 25.68
C HIS A 276 37.33 33.43 25.79
N LEU A 277 36.69 34.19 26.67
CA LEU A 277 35.22 34.28 26.74
C LEU A 277 34.64 34.90 25.49
N THR A 278 35.29 35.94 24.93
CA THR A 278 34.83 36.52 23.65
C THR A 278 34.87 35.51 22.51
N VAL A 279 35.97 34.73 22.43
CA VAL A 279 36.10 33.64 21.45
C VAL A 279 35.06 32.55 21.70
N ALA A 280 34.85 32.15 22.98
CA ALA A 280 33.84 31.13 23.33
C ALA A 280 32.41 31.56 22.97
N LYS A 281 32.08 32.85 23.16
CA LYS A 281 30.79 33.42 22.72
C LYS A 281 30.61 33.33 21.20
N GLY A 282 31.67 33.68 20.44
CA GLY A 282 31.66 33.58 18.97
C GLY A 282 31.47 32.13 18.50
N THR A 283 32.20 31.17 19.08
CA THR A 283 32.02 29.73 18.73
C THR A 283 30.67 29.19 19.18
N SER A 284 30.09 29.67 20.27
CA SER A 284 28.71 29.33 20.68
C SER A 284 27.66 29.77 19.65
N GLN A 285 27.83 30.99 19.09
CA GLN A 285 26.93 31.46 18.03
C GLN A 285 27.05 30.60 16.77
N VAL A 286 28.29 30.25 16.36
CA VAL A 286 28.53 29.35 15.22
C VAL A 286 27.89 27.98 15.47
N LEU A 287 28.03 27.43 16.67
CA LEU A 287 27.40 26.15 17.04
C LEU A 287 25.90 26.23 16.97
N MET A 288 25.27 27.28 17.49
CA MET A 288 23.82 27.47 17.41
C MET A 288 23.35 27.53 15.95
N MET A 289 24.03 28.25 15.07
CA MET A 289 23.70 28.31 13.64
C MET A 289 23.83 26.95 12.96
N ALA A 290 24.87 26.18 13.28
CA ALA A 290 25.08 24.84 12.76
C ALA A 290 23.97 23.87 13.24
N GLN A 291 23.53 23.99 14.49
CA GLN A 291 22.40 23.21 15.04
C GLN A 291 21.07 23.53 14.32
N LEU A 292 20.81 24.81 14.04
CA LEU A 292 19.60 25.23 13.30
C LEU A 292 19.65 24.69 11.87
N LYS A 293 20.79 24.79 11.20
CA LYS A 293 20.99 24.25 9.84
C LYS A 293 20.78 22.72 9.83
N TYR A 294 21.38 22.00 10.77
CA TYR A 294 21.20 20.55 10.89
C TYR A 294 19.73 20.19 11.03
N LYS A 295 19.00 20.80 11.97
CA LYS A 295 17.58 20.53 12.17
C LYS A 295 16.74 20.81 10.92
N GLY A 296 17.03 21.90 10.19
CA GLY A 296 16.34 22.21 8.93
C GLY A 296 16.60 21.15 7.85
N CYS A 297 17.86 20.73 7.68
CA CYS A 297 18.22 19.67 6.72
C CYS A 297 17.64 18.30 7.11
N GLU A 298 17.60 17.97 8.40
CA GLU A 298 17.01 16.75 8.92
C GLU A 298 15.51 16.69 8.62
N GLN A 299 14.75 17.75 8.92
CA GLN A 299 13.32 17.85 8.61
C GLN A 299 13.06 17.72 7.12
N GLN A 300 13.86 18.41 6.28
CA GLN A 300 13.74 18.32 4.83
C GLN A 300 14.01 16.89 4.33
N TYR A 301 15.05 16.23 4.84
CA TYR A 301 15.36 14.84 4.49
C TYR A 301 14.23 13.89 4.86
N ILE A 302 13.67 14.01 6.07
CA ILE A 302 12.52 13.20 6.52
C ILE A 302 11.32 13.39 5.58
N GLN A 303 10.98 14.65 5.24
CA GLN A 303 9.88 14.96 4.33
C GLN A 303 10.11 14.37 2.94
N GLN A 304 11.31 14.52 2.36
CA GLN A 304 11.63 13.98 1.04
C GLN A 304 11.66 12.45 1.06
N SER A 305 12.14 11.83 2.13
CA SER A 305 12.13 10.39 2.32
C SER A 305 10.71 9.84 2.38
N SER A 306 9.81 10.46 3.14
CA SER A 306 8.41 10.09 3.17
C SER A 306 7.77 10.17 1.79
N THR A 307 7.98 11.28 1.06
CA THR A 307 7.46 11.45 -0.31
C THR A 307 8.01 10.41 -1.27
N TYR A 308 9.29 10.08 -1.18
CA TYR A 308 9.94 9.07 -2.04
C TYR A 308 9.43 7.66 -1.73
N ASN A 309 9.15 7.35 -0.47
CA ASN A 309 8.72 6.03 -0.04
C ASN A 309 7.25 5.71 -0.41
N VAL A 310 6.42 6.74 -0.67
CA VAL A 310 5.07 6.53 -1.22
C VAL A 310 5.17 6.05 -2.66
N HIS A 311 5.07 4.75 -2.88
CA HIS A 311 5.15 4.17 -4.23
C HIS A 311 4.53 2.77 -4.28
N GLN A 312 4.37 2.29 -5.50
CA GLN A 312 3.86 0.96 -5.79
C GLN A 312 5.03 0.05 -6.17
N GLU A 313 5.53 -0.69 -5.23
CA GLU A 313 6.46 -1.81 -5.46
C GLU A 313 5.69 -3.10 -5.22
N CYS A 314 4.97 -3.54 -6.25
CA CYS A 314 4.17 -4.74 -6.16
C CYS A 314 5.04 -5.96 -5.88
N TRP A 315 4.55 -6.82 -5.01
CA TRP A 315 5.20 -8.07 -4.65
C TRP A 315 4.18 -9.22 -4.68
N ILE A 316 4.67 -10.44 -4.77
CA ILE A 316 3.87 -11.66 -4.72
C ILE A 316 4.51 -12.67 -3.76
N LEU A 317 3.71 -13.17 -2.82
CA LEU A 317 4.07 -14.26 -1.92
C LEU A 317 3.40 -15.55 -2.41
N ASN A 318 4.17 -16.63 -2.49
CA ASN A 318 3.73 -17.92 -3.01
C ASN A 318 3.40 -17.90 -4.52
N SER A 319 4.38 -17.51 -5.33
CA SER A 319 4.22 -17.34 -6.79
C SER A 319 4.10 -18.65 -7.59
N ILE A 320 4.53 -19.80 -7.04
CA ILE A 320 4.53 -21.07 -7.78
C ILE A 320 3.10 -21.49 -8.21
N PRO A 321 2.10 -21.59 -7.31
CA PRO A 321 0.74 -21.91 -7.74
C PRO A 321 0.13 -20.83 -8.65
N ALA A 322 0.52 -19.57 -8.49
CA ALA A 322 0.03 -18.46 -9.34
C ALA A 322 0.36 -18.62 -10.84
N GLN A 323 1.42 -19.38 -11.17
CA GLN A 323 1.81 -19.69 -12.55
C GLN A 323 0.89 -20.69 -13.26
N SER A 324 0.07 -21.41 -12.53
CA SER A 324 -0.85 -22.43 -13.07
C SER A 324 -2.32 -22.04 -12.95
N LEU A 325 -2.63 -20.95 -12.25
CA LEU A 325 -3.99 -20.44 -12.08
C LEU A 325 -4.27 -19.41 -13.20
N GLU A 326 -5.08 -19.81 -14.16
CA GLU A 326 -5.50 -19.01 -15.31
C GLU A 326 -6.80 -18.25 -14.99
N LEU A 327 -6.97 -17.08 -15.59
CA LEU A 327 -8.21 -16.30 -15.47
C LEU A 327 -9.41 -17.01 -16.07
#